data_0f64c49d84f0a6277f66041e29285622
#
_entry.id   0f64c49d84f0a6277f66041e29285622
#
_cell.length_a   1.000
_cell.length_b   1.000
_cell.length_c   1.000
_cell.angle_alpha   90.00
_cell.angle_beta   90.00
_cell.angle_gamma   90.00
#
_symmetry.space_group_name_H-M   'P 1'
#
loop_
_entity.id
_entity.type
_entity.pdbx_description
1 polymer ?
#
loop_
_entity_poly.entity_id
_entity_poly.type
_entity_poly.pdbx_seq_one_letter_code
_entity_poly.pdbx_strand_id
1 'polypeptide(L)'
;MKVLQINMTDMFSTGNIMLNIAKKARERGHEAYTASKKTRMSMCQNRKDPYHSYIGTRTEHTIHRYFSWMTDLQDFGSVIATYELIHKIKKIEPDIIHLHDIVGWYVNIGILFNFLKIYNKPVLWTFHDCWAFTGRCIYFDSVKCDRWKTGCGKCPQIGYMPKSWYFDLSAFNWKRRKKLFTSIENLTIISPSKWLKELSDESFLSKYKCVVINNGINLEAFKPTRGGIYDELKKLNKKIVLGVASTWSKRKGLEDFIKL
;
A
#
# COMPACT_ATOMS: atom_id res chain seq x y z
N MET A 1 -19.75 12.45 7.37
CA MET A 1 -18.30 12.51 7.62
C MET A 1 -17.58 12.69 6.31
N LYS A 2 -16.46 13.41 6.33
CA LYS A 2 -15.52 13.52 5.19
C LYS A 2 -14.36 12.56 5.40
N VAL A 3 -14.09 11.69 4.44
CA VAL A 3 -12.98 10.74 4.48
C VAL A 3 -12.07 10.97 3.27
N LEU A 4 -10.77 11.12 3.50
CA LEU A 4 -9.78 11.16 2.41
C LEU A 4 -8.94 9.90 2.45
N GLN A 5 -8.93 9.14 1.37
CA GLN A 5 -8.09 7.96 1.19
C GLN A 5 -6.90 8.28 0.30
N ILE A 6 -5.71 7.82 0.70
CA ILE A 6 -4.44 8.06 -0.01
C ILE A 6 -3.81 6.72 -0.35
N ASN A 7 -3.49 6.50 -1.63
CA ASN A 7 -2.88 5.25 -2.11
C ASN A 7 -1.85 5.52 -3.21
N MET A 8 -0.93 4.58 -3.42
CA MET A 8 0.04 4.64 -4.51
C MET A 8 -0.63 4.64 -5.89
N THR A 9 -1.77 4.01 -6.05
CA THR A 9 -2.46 3.84 -7.34
C THR A 9 -3.97 3.86 -7.17
N ASP A 10 -4.68 4.27 -8.22
CA ASP A 10 -6.13 4.13 -8.38
C ASP A 10 -6.51 2.88 -9.21
N MET A 11 -5.56 1.96 -9.39
CA MET A 11 -5.69 0.76 -10.22
C MET A 11 -5.20 -0.47 -9.48
N PHE A 12 -5.40 -1.64 -10.09
CA PHE A 12 -4.98 -2.93 -9.55
C PHE A 12 -5.62 -3.24 -8.19
N SER A 13 -5.04 -4.15 -7.41
CA SER A 13 -5.64 -4.65 -6.16
C SER A 13 -5.86 -3.54 -5.13
N THR A 14 -4.81 -2.82 -4.74
CA THR A 14 -4.91 -1.80 -3.68
C THR A 14 -5.71 -0.57 -4.12
N GLY A 15 -5.59 -0.18 -5.40
CA GLY A 15 -6.40 0.89 -5.98
C GLY A 15 -7.88 0.55 -6.01
N ASN A 16 -8.24 -0.66 -6.44
CA ASN A 16 -9.63 -1.12 -6.45
C ASN A 16 -10.22 -1.19 -5.03
N ILE A 17 -9.42 -1.62 -4.04
CA ILE A 17 -9.85 -1.63 -2.63
C ILE A 17 -10.18 -0.21 -2.18
N MET A 18 -9.28 0.75 -2.36
CA MET A 18 -9.49 2.16 -2.03
C MET A 18 -10.76 2.72 -2.68
N LEU A 19 -10.92 2.50 -3.99
CA LEU A 19 -12.06 3.02 -4.74
C LEU A 19 -13.38 2.38 -4.33
N ASN A 20 -13.39 1.09 -4.05
CA ASN A 20 -14.59 0.38 -3.58
C ASN A 20 -15.00 0.87 -2.18
N ILE A 21 -14.04 1.09 -1.27
CA ILE A 21 -14.32 1.67 0.04
C ILE A 21 -14.91 3.08 -0.13
N ALA A 22 -14.33 3.93 -1.00
CA ALA A 22 -14.85 5.27 -1.26
C ALA A 22 -16.27 5.23 -1.83
N LYS A 23 -16.51 4.34 -2.81
CA LYS A 23 -17.85 4.14 -3.39
C LYS A 23 -18.86 3.74 -2.31
N LYS A 24 -18.53 2.75 -1.47
CA LYS A 24 -19.42 2.28 -0.39
C LYS A 24 -19.66 3.33 0.70
N ALA A 25 -18.67 4.15 1.00
CA ALA A 25 -18.84 5.28 1.92
C ALA A 25 -19.83 6.31 1.36
N ARG A 26 -19.71 6.65 0.06
CA ARG A 26 -20.64 7.57 -0.62
C ARG A 26 -22.07 7.00 -0.67
N GLU A 27 -22.24 5.72 -0.96
CA GLU A 27 -23.54 5.03 -0.95
C GLU A 27 -24.22 5.09 0.43
N ARG A 28 -23.43 5.30 1.51
CA ARG A 28 -23.91 5.48 2.89
C ARG A 28 -24.04 6.96 3.31
N GLY A 29 -23.99 7.89 2.36
CA GLY A 29 -24.16 9.32 2.63
C GLY A 29 -22.93 10.03 3.20
N HIS A 30 -21.73 9.47 3.06
CA HIS A 30 -20.48 10.12 3.46
C HIS A 30 -19.80 10.78 2.27
N GLU A 31 -19.06 11.86 2.49
CA GLU A 31 -18.17 12.44 1.50
C GLU A 31 -16.84 11.66 1.51
N ALA A 32 -16.56 10.90 0.47
CA ALA A 32 -15.33 10.12 0.37
C ALA A 32 -14.49 10.57 -0.81
N TYR A 33 -13.35 11.16 -0.48
CA TYR A 33 -12.33 11.62 -1.41
C TYR A 33 -11.23 10.59 -1.55
N THR A 34 -10.57 10.55 -2.71
CA THR A 34 -9.43 9.69 -2.97
C THR A 34 -8.28 10.48 -3.58
N ALA A 35 -7.05 10.14 -3.23
CA ALA A 35 -5.86 10.72 -3.82
C ALA A 35 -4.84 9.63 -4.15
N SER A 36 -4.30 9.66 -5.37
CA SER A 36 -3.31 8.67 -5.80
C SER A 36 -2.22 9.28 -6.68
N LYS A 37 -1.12 8.54 -6.81
CA LYS A 37 -0.07 8.84 -7.77
C LYS A 37 -0.61 8.83 -9.20
N LYS A 38 -0.23 9.82 -10.01
CA LYS A 38 -0.54 9.84 -11.44
C LYS A 38 0.32 8.84 -12.20
N THR A 39 -0.29 7.77 -12.71
CA THR A 39 0.39 6.75 -13.52
C THR A 39 0.07 6.92 -15.01
N ARG A 40 0.85 6.26 -15.91
CA ARG A 40 0.54 6.24 -17.33
C ARG A 40 -0.82 5.60 -17.61
N MET A 41 -1.11 4.51 -16.91
CA MET A 41 -2.37 3.77 -17.09
C MET A 41 -3.59 4.54 -16.57
N SER A 42 -3.45 5.24 -15.41
CA SER A 42 -4.54 6.06 -14.88
C SER A 42 -4.91 7.21 -15.82
N MET A 43 -3.93 7.73 -16.59
CA MET A 43 -4.18 8.74 -17.61
C MET A 43 -5.01 8.19 -18.79
N CYS A 44 -4.77 6.94 -19.20
CA CYS A 44 -5.52 6.30 -20.28
C CYS A 44 -6.99 6.03 -19.91
N GLN A 45 -7.30 5.88 -18.63
CA GLN A 45 -8.68 5.64 -18.16
C GLN A 45 -9.55 6.91 -18.14
N ASN A 46 -8.95 8.10 -18.28
CA ASN A 46 -9.64 9.40 -18.28
C ASN A 46 -10.75 9.49 -17.22
N ARG A 47 -10.46 9.05 -16.01
CA ARG A 47 -11.45 8.97 -14.92
C ARG A 47 -11.87 10.38 -14.50
N LYS A 48 -13.11 10.74 -14.80
CA LYS A 48 -13.73 11.98 -14.36
C LYS A 48 -14.49 11.76 -13.05
N ASP A 49 -13.77 11.53 -11.95
CA ASP A 49 -14.35 11.48 -10.61
C ASP A 49 -14.01 12.79 -9.90
N PRO A 50 -14.99 13.68 -9.59
CA PRO A 50 -14.72 14.95 -8.90
C PRO A 50 -14.15 14.77 -7.49
N TYR A 51 -14.31 13.59 -6.92
CA TYR A 51 -13.78 13.23 -5.60
C TYR A 51 -12.40 12.56 -5.67
N HIS A 52 -11.83 12.41 -6.89
CA HIS A 52 -10.49 11.86 -7.06
C HIS A 52 -9.49 12.95 -7.45
N SER A 53 -8.31 12.91 -6.84
CA SER A 53 -7.22 13.81 -7.20
C SER A 53 -5.90 13.06 -7.39
N TYR A 54 -5.07 13.54 -8.33
CA TYR A 54 -3.72 13.01 -8.48
C TYR A 54 -2.73 13.80 -7.62
N ILE A 55 -1.72 13.08 -7.11
CA ILE A 55 -0.63 13.59 -6.30
C ILE A 55 0.60 13.72 -7.21
N GLY A 56 1.12 14.94 -7.36
CA GLY A 56 2.32 15.25 -8.09
C GLY A 56 2.32 14.92 -9.57
N THR A 57 3.49 14.98 -10.17
CA THR A 57 3.72 14.74 -11.60
C THR A 57 4.52 13.46 -11.84
N ARG A 58 4.42 12.91 -13.06
CA ARG A 58 5.21 11.74 -13.46
C ARG A 58 6.72 12.01 -13.43
N THR A 59 7.12 13.23 -13.79
CA THR A 59 8.54 13.64 -13.77
C THR A 59 9.08 13.61 -12.35
N GLU A 60 8.36 14.24 -11.40
CA GLU A 60 8.74 14.24 -9.98
C GLU A 60 8.85 12.82 -9.40
N HIS A 61 7.86 11.96 -9.71
CA HIS A 61 7.90 10.57 -9.28
C HIS A 61 9.07 9.78 -9.88
N THR A 62 9.43 10.09 -11.11
CA THR A 62 10.56 9.46 -11.79
C THR A 62 11.88 9.90 -11.16
N ILE A 63 12.04 11.19 -10.91
CA ILE A 63 13.22 11.75 -10.21
C ILE A 63 13.33 11.13 -8.81
N HIS A 64 12.23 11.10 -8.04
CA HIS A 64 12.22 10.50 -6.71
C HIS A 64 12.64 9.02 -6.74
N ARG A 65 12.14 8.26 -7.71
CA ARG A 65 12.48 6.85 -7.88
C ARG A 65 13.97 6.64 -8.15
N TYR A 66 14.55 7.37 -9.10
CA TYR A 66 15.97 7.25 -9.40
C TYR A 66 16.85 7.73 -8.24
N PHE A 67 16.48 8.84 -7.59
CA PHE A 67 17.12 9.30 -6.37
C PHE A 67 17.11 8.20 -5.29
N SER A 68 15.97 7.58 -5.06
CA SER A 68 15.83 6.46 -4.12
C SER A 68 16.70 5.26 -4.50
N TRP A 69 16.77 4.91 -5.78
CA TRP A 69 17.61 3.79 -6.25
C TRP A 69 19.10 4.07 -6.10
N MET A 70 19.51 5.31 -6.27
CA MET A 70 20.92 5.73 -6.10
C MET A 70 21.33 5.80 -4.63
N THR A 71 20.44 6.26 -3.75
CA THR A 71 20.79 6.64 -2.37
C THR A 71 20.21 5.74 -1.29
N ASP A 72 19.22 4.89 -1.60
CA ASP A 72 18.35 4.17 -0.66
C ASP A 72 17.45 5.07 0.23
N LEU A 73 17.38 6.37 -0.06
CA LEU A 73 16.55 7.35 0.67
C LEU A 73 15.12 7.38 0.09
N GLN A 74 14.36 6.32 0.34
CA GLN A 74 13.04 6.09 -0.25
C GLN A 74 11.97 7.12 0.16
N ASP A 75 12.17 7.79 1.27
CA ASP A 75 11.16 8.59 1.96
C ASP A 75 11.35 10.10 1.73
N PHE A 76 12.33 10.52 0.92
CA PHE A 76 12.81 11.92 0.89
C PHE A 76 12.38 12.72 -0.33
N GLY A 77 12.04 12.09 -1.44
CA GLY A 77 11.61 12.80 -2.65
C GLY A 77 10.15 13.23 -2.63
N SER A 78 9.63 13.68 -3.77
CA SER A 78 8.24 14.14 -3.97
C SER A 78 7.80 15.21 -2.96
N VAL A 79 8.69 16.18 -2.73
CA VAL A 79 8.47 17.25 -1.75
C VAL A 79 7.33 18.15 -2.17
N ILE A 80 7.32 18.64 -3.41
CA ILE A 80 6.30 19.54 -3.95
C ILE A 80 4.94 18.83 -3.97
N ALA A 81 4.90 17.60 -4.51
CA ALA A 81 3.68 16.78 -4.54
C ALA A 81 3.08 16.59 -3.14
N THR A 82 3.92 16.47 -2.11
CA THR A 82 3.44 16.29 -0.73
C THR A 82 2.87 17.59 -0.17
N TYR A 83 3.47 18.73 -0.44
CA TYR A 83 2.89 20.02 -0.03
C TYR A 83 1.56 20.31 -0.76
N GLU A 84 1.46 19.98 -2.04
CA GLU A 84 0.19 20.06 -2.79
C GLU A 84 -0.88 19.15 -2.19
N LEU A 85 -0.51 17.92 -1.80
CA LEU A 85 -1.43 17.00 -1.11
C LEU A 85 -1.88 17.59 0.23
N ILE A 86 -0.97 18.15 1.03
CA ILE A 86 -1.30 18.79 2.30
C ILE A 86 -2.23 19.99 2.09
N HIS A 87 -2.01 20.79 1.06
CA HIS A 87 -2.91 21.89 0.71
C HIS A 87 -4.33 21.37 0.40
N LYS A 88 -4.43 20.28 -0.37
CA LYS A 88 -5.71 19.61 -0.65
C LYS A 88 -6.37 19.08 0.62
N ILE A 89 -5.61 18.45 1.53
CA ILE A 89 -6.13 17.99 2.82
C ILE A 89 -6.73 19.14 3.61
N LYS A 90 -6.02 20.26 3.70
CA LYS A 90 -6.51 21.47 4.39
C LYS A 90 -7.76 22.06 3.75
N LYS A 91 -7.92 21.96 2.42
CA LYS A 91 -9.10 22.44 1.70
C LYS A 91 -10.31 21.51 1.86
N ILE A 92 -10.10 20.19 1.90
CA ILE A 92 -11.16 19.19 2.08
C ILE A 92 -11.61 19.14 3.53
N GLU A 93 -10.69 19.35 4.48
CA GLU A 93 -10.90 19.23 5.92
C GLU A 93 -11.51 17.87 6.30
N PRO A 94 -10.84 16.74 5.94
CA PRO A 94 -11.38 15.42 6.23
C PRO A 94 -11.45 15.16 7.74
N ASP A 95 -12.51 14.50 8.17
CA ASP A 95 -12.66 13.99 9.53
C ASP A 95 -11.73 12.81 9.79
N ILE A 96 -11.45 12.04 8.74
CA ILE A 96 -10.58 10.84 8.79
C ILE A 96 -9.66 10.84 7.58
N ILE A 97 -8.37 10.58 7.80
CA ILE A 97 -7.39 10.28 6.75
C ILE A 97 -7.13 8.78 6.74
N HIS A 98 -7.35 8.13 5.60
CA HIS A 98 -7.13 6.71 5.44
C HIS A 98 -5.96 6.46 4.49
N LEU A 99 -4.83 6.03 5.05
CA LEU A 99 -3.65 5.65 4.31
C LEU A 99 -3.76 4.20 3.85
N HIS A 100 -3.37 3.93 2.62
CA HIS A 100 -3.19 2.59 2.08
C HIS A 100 -1.70 2.36 1.81
N ASP A 101 -1.34 2.12 0.56
CA ASP A 101 0.02 1.89 0.13
C ASP A 101 0.72 3.23 -0.10
N ILE A 102 1.54 3.67 0.85
CA ILE A 102 2.29 4.93 0.78
C ILE A 102 3.72 4.76 0.29
N VAL A 103 4.16 3.53 0.01
CA VAL A 103 5.39 3.24 -0.74
C VAL A 103 5.18 3.58 -2.22
N GLY A 104 6.21 3.95 -2.96
CA GLY A 104 6.08 4.13 -4.41
C GLY A 104 6.53 5.48 -4.97
N TRP A 105 7.34 6.22 -4.22
CA TRP A 105 8.03 7.43 -4.68
C TRP A 105 7.08 8.55 -5.14
N TYR A 106 6.00 8.80 -4.42
CA TYR A 106 5.02 9.81 -4.79
C TYR A 106 4.67 10.78 -3.65
N VAL A 107 5.10 10.50 -2.45
CA VAL A 107 5.01 11.36 -1.27
C VAL A 107 6.31 11.37 -0.49
N ASN A 108 6.62 12.48 0.16
CA ASN A 108 7.67 12.59 1.16
C ASN A 108 7.11 12.16 2.51
N ILE A 109 7.58 11.04 3.02
CA ILE A 109 7.06 10.44 4.25
C ILE A 109 7.29 11.35 5.47
N GLY A 110 8.44 12.02 5.53
CA GLY A 110 8.73 12.92 6.64
C GLY A 110 7.78 14.11 6.71
N ILE A 111 7.54 14.76 5.58
CA ILE A 111 6.64 15.91 5.48
C ILE A 111 5.20 15.48 5.79
N LEU A 112 4.75 14.37 5.19
CA LEU A 112 3.40 13.88 5.39
C LEU A 112 3.13 13.53 6.86
N PHE A 113 4.01 12.73 7.51
CA PHE A 113 3.78 12.29 8.88
C PHE A 113 3.94 13.42 9.90
N ASN A 114 4.86 14.36 9.69
CA ASN A 114 4.93 15.57 10.51
C ASN A 114 3.64 16.41 10.40
N PHE A 115 3.07 16.52 9.20
CA PHE A 115 1.78 17.18 9.02
C PHE A 115 0.66 16.41 9.74
N LEU A 116 0.55 15.08 9.56
CA LEU A 116 -0.48 14.26 10.20
C LEU A 116 -0.44 14.37 11.73
N LYS A 117 0.76 14.42 12.31
CA LYS A 117 0.96 14.64 13.75
C LYS A 117 0.35 15.96 14.22
N ILE A 118 0.59 17.05 13.48
CA ILE A 118 0.07 18.39 13.83
C ILE A 118 -1.43 18.50 13.54
N TYR A 119 -1.88 17.91 12.45
CA TYR A 119 -3.27 17.92 12.01
C TYR A 119 -4.19 17.20 13.00
N ASN A 120 -3.66 16.21 13.70
CA ASN A 120 -4.24 15.50 14.84
C ASN A 120 -5.67 14.96 14.63
N LYS A 121 -6.03 14.63 13.40
CA LYS A 121 -7.27 13.91 13.08
C LYS A 121 -7.03 12.39 13.07
N PRO A 122 -8.07 11.57 13.26
CA PRO A 122 -7.97 10.13 13.15
C PRO A 122 -7.32 9.69 11.84
N VAL A 123 -6.30 8.84 11.95
CA VAL A 123 -5.61 8.22 10.83
C VAL A 123 -5.88 6.73 10.86
N LEU A 124 -6.45 6.21 9.79
CA LEU A 124 -6.51 4.77 9.51
C LEU A 124 -5.38 4.41 8.56
N TRP A 125 -4.68 3.31 8.80
CA TRP A 125 -3.66 2.83 7.87
C TRP A 125 -3.87 1.36 7.57
N THR A 126 -4.37 1.08 6.35
CA THR A 126 -4.51 -0.31 5.86
C THR A 126 -3.18 -0.77 5.29
N PHE A 127 -2.62 -1.80 5.89
CA PHE A 127 -1.42 -2.46 5.37
C PHE A 127 -1.77 -3.39 4.21
N HIS A 128 -0.97 -3.36 3.17
CA HIS A 128 -1.04 -4.28 2.04
C HIS A 128 0.24 -5.11 1.90
N ASP A 129 1.26 -4.72 2.64
CA ASP A 129 2.58 -5.34 2.69
C ASP A 129 3.29 -5.02 4.01
N CYS A 130 4.57 -5.38 4.10
CA CYS A 130 5.38 -5.21 5.31
C CYS A 130 6.23 -3.93 5.33
N TRP A 131 6.14 -3.06 4.31
CA TRP A 131 7.00 -1.90 4.17
C TRP A 131 6.90 -0.92 5.35
N ALA A 132 5.72 -0.77 5.93
CA ALA A 132 5.45 0.17 7.01
C ALA A 132 6.36 -0.04 8.25
N PHE A 133 6.78 -1.27 8.52
CA PHE A 133 7.60 -1.59 9.69
C PHE A 133 8.99 -2.15 9.35
N THR A 134 9.39 -2.11 8.08
CA THR A 134 10.73 -2.48 7.64
C THR A 134 11.58 -1.25 7.31
N GLY A 135 12.89 -1.43 7.16
CA GLY A 135 13.80 -0.36 6.70
C GLY A 135 13.71 -0.10 5.20
N ARG A 136 13.16 -1.05 4.42
CA ARG A 136 13.03 -0.90 2.97
C ARG A 136 12.09 -1.88 2.28
N CYS A 137 12.15 -3.16 2.62
CA CYS A 137 11.51 -4.22 1.84
C CYS A 137 10.00 -4.28 2.06
N ILE A 138 9.29 -4.66 0.99
CA ILE A 138 7.84 -4.90 0.98
C ILE A 138 7.52 -6.28 1.58
N TYR A 139 8.40 -7.27 1.33
CA TYR A 139 8.32 -8.62 1.84
C TYR A 139 9.71 -9.12 2.23
N PHE A 140 9.81 -9.97 3.23
CA PHE A 140 11.06 -10.51 3.77
C PHE A 140 11.00 -12.02 4.04
N ASP A 141 9.85 -12.63 3.85
CA ASP A 141 9.57 -14.04 4.11
C ASP A 141 10.45 -14.97 3.26
N SER A 142 10.67 -14.65 1.99
CA SER A 142 11.50 -15.46 1.08
C SER A 142 12.96 -15.59 1.50
N VAL A 143 13.48 -14.64 2.26
CA VAL A 143 14.85 -14.63 2.82
C VAL A 143 14.87 -14.89 4.33
N LYS A 144 13.71 -15.18 4.93
CA LYS A 144 13.54 -15.45 6.36
C LYS A 144 14.21 -14.40 7.25
N CYS A 145 14.10 -13.11 6.87
CA CYS A 145 14.74 -12.02 7.60
C CYS A 145 13.82 -11.52 8.72
N ASP A 146 14.34 -11.45 9.92
CA ASP A 146 13.65 -10.97 11.14
C ASP A 146 14.24 -9.67 11.72
N ARG A 147 15.22 -9.06 11.04
CA ARG A 147 15.90 -7.84 11.49
C ARG A 147 14.94 -6.65 11.66
N TRP A 148 13.83 -6.62 10.95
CA TRP A 148 12.81 -5.60 11.06
C TRP A 148 12.20 -5.49 12.48
N LYS A 149 12.27 -6.54 13.30
CA LYS A 149 11.76 -6.58 14.68
C LYS A 149 12.57 -5.64 15.59
N THR A 150 13.88 -5.67 15.48
CA THR A 150 14.80 -4.97 16.40
C THR A 150 15.60 -3.85 15.75
N GLY A 151 15.76 -3.88 14.42
CA GLY A 151 16.48 -2.87 13.65
C GLY A 151 17.03 -3.46 12.36
N CYS A 152 16.63 -2.88 11.21
CA CYS A 152 17.19 -3.26 9.91
C CYS A 152 18.67 -2.88 9.79
N GLY A 153 19.34 -3.43 8.80
CA GLY A 153 20.75 -3.19 8.44
C GLY A 153 21.35 -4.41 7.74
N LYS A 154 22.38 -4.23 6.92
CA LYS A 154 22.99 -5.27 6.09
C LYS A 154 21.91 -6.07 5.35
N CYS A 155 21.09 -5.37 4.57
CA CYS A 155 19.87 -5.90 3.97
C CYS A 155 20.18 -7.02 2.95
N PRO A 156 19.67 -8.25 3.12
CA PRO A 156 19.92 -9.36 2.19
C PRO A 156 19.19 -9.18 0.86
N GLN A 157 18.29 -8.18 0.76
CA GLN A 157 17.45 -7.92 -0.40
C GLN A 157 17.69 -6.55 -1.02
N ILE A 158 18.91 -6.01 -0.98
CA ILE A 158 19.22 -4.66 -1.46
C ILE A 158 18.86 -4.46 -2.94
N GLY A 159 19.00 -5.47 -3.76
CA GLY A 159 18.62 -5.46 -5.18
C GLY A 159 17.14 -5.73 -5.46
N TYR A 160 16.33 -6.05 -4.44
CA TYR A 160 14.91 -6.33 -4.59
C TYR A 160 14.06 -5.07 -4.34
N MET A 161 12.74 -5.17 -4.56
CA MET A 161 11.83 -4.02 -4.46
C MET A 161 11.53 -3.57 -3.01
N PRO A 162 11.66 -2.28 -2.74
CA PRO A 162 12.30 -1.22 -3.51
C PRO A 162 13.81 -1.43 -3.59
N LYS A 163 14.41 -1.41 -4.80
CA LYS A 163 15.84 -1.66 -4.96
C LYS A 163 16.70 -0.45 -4.60
N SER A 164 17.97 -0.71 -4.22
CA SER A 164 19.03 0.28 -4.22
C SER A 164 20.22 -0.22 -5.03
N TRP A 165 20.92 0.70 -5.70
CA TRP A 165 22.04 0.34 -6.56
C TRP A 165 23.38 0.34 -5.82
N TYR A 166 23.55 1.25 -4.85
CA TYR A 166 24.88 1.50 -4.27
C TYR A 166 24.88 1.40 -2.74
N PHE A 167 23.85 1.89 -2.06
CA PHE A 167 23.85 2.05 -0.62
C PHE A 167 22.81 1.21 0.08
N ASP A 168 23.15 0.71 1.28
CA ASP A 168 22.19 0.10 2.20
C ASP A 168 21.97 1.04 3.39
N LEU A 169 20.94 1.85 3.29
CA LEU A 169 20.49 2.72 4.37
C LEU A 169 19.29 2.12 5.14
N SER A 170 19.07 0.81 5.04
CA SER A 170 17.92 0.16 5.69
C SER A 170 17.90 0.38 7.21
N ALA A 171 19.05 0.46 7.88
CA ALA A 171 19.12 0.78 9.30
C ALA A 171 18.67 2.22 9.61
N PHE A 172 19.12 3.17 8.79
CA PHE A 172 18.74 4.58 8.90
C PHE A 172 17.25 4.77 8.62
N ASN A 173 16.76 4.20 7.52
CA ASN A 173 15.35 4.27 7.13
C ASN A 173 14.44 3.66 8.20
N TRP A 174 14.82 2.51 8.79
CA TRP A 174 14.08 1.87 9.86
C TRP A 174 13.96 2.76 11.10
N LYS A 175 15.10 3.31 11.59
CA LYS A 175 15.12 4.21 12.74
C LYS A 175 14.27 5.45 12.50
N ARG A 176 14.37 6.04 11.29
CA ARG A 176 13.61 7.21 10.90
C ARG A 176 12.12 6.93 10.84
N ARG A 177 11.70 5.83 10.18
CA ARG A 177 10.29 5.41 10.09
C ARG A 177 9.73 5.12 11.47
N LYS A 178 10.46 4.40 12.33
CA LYS A 178 10.07 4.19 13.73
C LYS A 178 9.74 5.51 14.39
N LYS A 179 10.63 6.51 14.35
CA LYS A 179 10.42 7.82 14.95
C LYS A 179 9.18 8.54 14.37
N LEU A 180 9.03 8.54 13.05
CA LEU A 180 7.93 9.25 12.36
C LEU A 180 6.58 8.57 12.61
N PHE A 181 6.50 7.26 12.36
CA PHE A 181 5.23 6.55 12.42
C PHE A 181 4.70 6.41 13.86
N THR A 182 5.62 6.24 14.82
CA THR A 182 5.21 6.18 16.23
C THR A 182 4.90 7.55 16.86
N SER A 183 5.00 8.65 16.12
CA SER A 183 4.67 9.99 16.61
C SER A 183 3.21 10.39 16.42
N ILE A 184 2.41 9.59 15.71
CA ILE A 184 0.97 9.84 15.50
C ILE A 184 0.18 9.31 16.70
N GLU A 185 -0.64 10.12 17.33
CA GLU A 185 -1.44 9.70 18.49
C GLU A 185 -2.67 8.91 18.09
N ASN A 186 -3.42 9.41 17.11
CA ASN A 186 -4.72 8.89 16.69
C ASN A 186 -4.60 7.94 15.48
N LEU A 187 -3.65 6.98 15.51
CA LEU A 187 -3.45 6.00 14.45
C LEU A 187 -4.08 4.65 14.81
N THR A 188 -4.88 4.12 13.89
CA THR A 188 -5.37 2.74 13.93
C THR A 188 -4.89 2.00 12.68
N ILE A 189 -4.30 0.83 12.86
CA ILE A 189 -3.83 -0.02 11.78
C ILE A 189 -4.93 -1.02 11.41
N ILE A 190 -5.13 -1.20 10.12
CA ILE A 190 -6.02 -2.21 9.56
C ILE A 190 -5.17 -3.23 8.81
N SER A 191 -5.31 -4.49 9.15
CA SER A 191 -4.64 -5.60 8.46
C SER A 191 -5.63 -6.46 7.69
N PRO A 192 -5.36 -6.83 6.43
CA PRO A 192 -6.25 -7.71 5.67
C PRO A 192 -6.17 -9.18 6.08
N SER A 193 -5.27 -9.55 6.97
CA SER A 193 -5.08 -10.93 7.44
C SER A 193 -4.57 -10.99 8.88
N LYS A 194 -4.81 -12.11 9.53
CA LYS A 194 -4.23 -12.41 10.87
C LYS A 194 -2.70 -12.43 10.80
N TRP A 195 -2.14 -13.07 9.78
CA TRP A 195 -0.69 -13.13 9.56
C TRP A 195 -0.02 -11.74 9.55
N LEU A 196 -0.54 -10.80 8.77
CA LEU A 196 0.07 -9.46 8.68
C LEU A 196 -0.17 -8.65 9.98
N LYS A 197 -1.29 -8.91 10.69
CA LYS A 197 -1.51 -8.35 12.03
C LYS A 197 -0.44 -8.83 13.00
N GLU A 198 -0.17 -10.13 13.07
CA GLU A 198 0.85 -10.73 13.95
C GLU A 198 2.22 -10.10 13.70
N LEU A 199 2.61 -9.92 12.44
CA LEU A 199 3.84 -9.21 12.09
C LEU A 199 3.83 -7.75 12.55
N SER A 200 2.72 -7.05 12.40
CA SER A 200 2.57 -5.67 12.89
C SER A 200 2.72 -5.59 14.40
N ASP A 201 2.13 -6.53 15.15
CA ASP A 201 2.18 -6.60 16.60
C ASP A 201 3.60 -6.92 17.12
N GLU A 202 4.44 -7.62 16.32
CA GLU A 202 5.84 -7.88 16.62
C GLU A 202 6.79 -6.73 16.23
N SER A 203 6.27 -5.71 15.55
CA SER A 203 7.06 -4.58 15.02
C SER A 203 7.09 -3.39 15.98
N PHE A 204 7.83 -2.34 15.61
CA PHE A 204 7.81 -1.07 16.35
C PHE A 204 6.44 -0.35 16.32
N LEU A 205 5.47 -0.86 15.55
CA LEU A 205 4.11 -0.34 15.50
C LEU A 205 3.15 -1.05 16.48
N SER A 206 3.63 -1.99 17.29
CA SER A 206 2.87 -2.76 18.30
C SER A 206 2.09 -1.90 19.30
N LYS A 207 2.49 -0.64 19.50
CA LYS A 207 1.77 0.29 20.39
C LYS A 207 0.38 0.69 19.84
N TYR A 208 0.13 0.51 18.55
CA TYR A 208 -1.12 0.87 17.92
C TYR A 208 -2.10 -0.29 17.88
N LYS A 209 -3.38 0.05 18.01
CA LYS A 209 -4.44 -0.92 17.77
C LYS A 209 -4.37 -1.40 16.32
N CYS A 210 -4.21 -2.70 16.13
CA CYS A 210 -4.29 -3.34 14.81
C CYS A 210 -5.55 -4.22 14.73
N VAL A 211 -6.43 -3.92 13.78
CA VAL A 211 -7.70 -4.62 13.57
C VAL A 211 -7.62 -5.42 12.28
N VAL A 212 -8.09 -6.67 12.32
CA VAL A 212 -8.18 -7.49 11.10
C VAL A 212 -9.50 -7.19 10.40
N ILE A 213 -9.41 -6.64 9.18
CA ILE A 213 -10.53 -6.43 8.28
C ILE A 213 -10.11 -6.96 6.91
N ASN A 214 -10.65 -8.11 6.51
CA ASN A 214 -10.33 -8.71 5.23
C ASN A 214 -10.75 -7.82 4.06
N ASN A 215 -10.00 -7.89 2.96
CA ASN A 215 -10.33 -7.17 1.74
C ASN A 215 -11.68 -7.63 1.20
N GLY A 216 -12.55 -6.68 0.90
CA GLY A 216 -13.84 -6.95 0.25
C GLY A 216 -13.68 -7.26 -1.23
N ILE A 217 -14.61 -8.05 -1.77
CA ILE A 217 -14.73 -8.32 -3.20
C ILE A 217 -16.12 -7.93 -3.71
N ASN A 218 -16.23 -7.74 -5.02
CA ASN A 218 -17.51 -7.49 -5.66
C ASN A 218 -18.28 -8.82 -5.81
N LEU A 219 -19.29 -9.05 -4.98
CA LEU A 219 -20.07 -10.28 -4.96
C LEU A 219 -20.95 -10.48 -6.20
N GLU A 220 -21.27 -9.42 -6.93
CA GLU A 220 -21.98 -9.54 -8.20
C GLU A 220 -21.08 -10.06 -9.33
N ALA A 221 -19.79 -9.68 -9.30
CA ALA A 221 -18.82 -10.17 -10.25
C ALA A 221 -18.24 -11.54 -9.88
N PHE A 222 -18.06 -11.79 -8.56
CA PHE A 222 -17.48 -13.02 -8.03
C PHE A 222 -18.54 -13.87 -7.36
N LYS A 223 -19.41 -14.47 -8.17
CA LYS A 223 -20.44 -15.41 -7.72
C LYS A 223 -20.32 -16.74 -8.46
N PRO A 224 -20.68 -17.87 -7.84
CA PRO A 224 -20.72 -19.15 -8.52
C PRO A 224 -21.65 -19.08 -9.74
N THR A 225 -21.11 -19.30 -10.92
CA THR A 225 -21.87 -19.36 -12.17
C THR A 225 -21.65 -20.71 -12.84
N ARG A 226 -22.71 -21.28 -13.40
CA ARG A 226 -22.62 -22.49 -14.24
C ARG A 226 -22.53 -22.06 -15.71
N GLY A 227 -21.93 -22.91 -16.53
CA GLY A 227 -21.77 -22.72 -17.99
C GLY A 227 -20.33 -22.57 -18.46
N GLY A 228 -20.11 -22.62 -19.77
CA GLY A 228 -18.81 -22.47 -20.40
C GLY A 228 -17.75 -23.43 -19.89
N ILE A 229 -16.63 -22.89 -19.44
CA ILE A 229 -15.47 -23.67 -18.95
C ILE A 229 -15.85 -24.67 -17.84
N TYR A 230 -16.80 -24.32 -16.95
CA TYR A 230 -17.21 -25.25 -15.89
C TYR A 230 -17.79 -26.56 -16.44
N ASP A 231 -18.65 -26.47 -17.45
CA ASP A 231 -19.30 -27.63 -18.05
C ASP A 231 -18.30 -28.47 -18.87
N GLU A 232 -17.35 -27.84 -19.53
CA GLU A 232 -16.24 -28.51 -20.23
C GLU A 232 -15.33 -29.27 -19.25
N LEU A 233 -14.90 -28.61 -18.18
CA LEU A 233 -14.04 -29.21 -17.18
C LEU A 233 -14.71 -30.37 -16.44
N LYS A 234 -16.02 -30.27 -16.17
CA LYS A 234 -16.79 -31.34 -15.53
C LYS A 234 -16.81 -32.61 -16.39
N LYS A 235 -16.84 -32.49 -17.72
CA LYS A 235 -16.80 -33.63 -18.66
C LYS A 235 -15.49 -34.44 -18.57
N LEU A 236 -14.41 -33.82 -18.10
CA LEU A 236 -13.09 -34.48 -17.99
C LEU A 236 -13.04 -35.54 -16.87
N ASN A 237 -13.99 -35.55 -15.95
CA ASN A 237 -14.02 -36.44 -14.77
C ASN A 237 -12.69 -36.49 -14.00
N LYS A 238 -12.00 -35.34 -13.92
CA LYS A 238 -10.70 -35.17 -13.25
C LYS A 238 -10.79 -34.15 -12.12
N LYS A 239 -9.90 -34.24 -11.14
CA LYS A 239 -9.69 -33.19 -10.15
C LYS A 239 -9.09 -31.97 -10.83
N ILE A 240 -9.61 -30.79 -10.51
CA ILE A 240 -9.17 -29.51 -11.08
C ILE A 240 -8.40 -28.77 -10.02
N VAL A 241 -7.15 -28.40 -10.33
CA VAL A 241 -6.32 -27.53 -9.50
C VAL A 241 -6.21 -26.20 -10.22
N LEU A 242 -6.71 -25.13 -9.59
CA LEU A 242 -6.73 -23.80 -10.16
C LEU A 242 -5.68 -22.90 -9.47
N GLY A 243 -4.78 -22.33 -10.27
CA GLY A 243 -3.87 -21.28 -9.83
C GLY A 243 -4.22 -19.94 -10.46
N VAL A 244 -4.25 -18.88 -9.67
CA VAL A 244 -4.55 -17.51 -10.14
C VAL A 244 -3.46 -16.55 -9.67
N ALA A 245 -2.81 -15.87 -10.60
CA ALA A 245 -1.86 -14.81 -10.31
C ALA A 245 -1.82 -13.77 -11.44
N SER A 246 -1.72 -12.48 -11.09
CA SER A 246 -1.50 -11.43 -12.09
C SER A 246 -0.15 -11.57 -12.81
N THR A 247 0.85 -12.07 -12.09
CA THR A 247 2.18 -12.43 -12.60
C THR A 247 2.71 -13.55 -11.73
N TRP A 248 3.06 -14.68 -12.33
CA TRP A 248 3.67 -15.78 -11.63
C TRP A 248 5.13 -15.47 -11.28
N SER A 249 5.55 -15.84 -10.09
CA SER A 249 6.91 -15.69 -9.59
C SER A 249 7.22 -16.76 -8.56
N LYS A 250 8.49 -16.92 -8.17
CA LYS A 250 8.90 -17.82 -7.10
C LYS A 250 8.12 -17.56 -5.80
N ARG A 251 7.96 -16.30 -5.40
CA ARG A 251 7.16 -15.91 -4.22
C ARG A 251 5.67 -16.29 -4.32
N LYS A 252 5.15 -16.40 -5.54
CA LYS A 252 3.75 -16.81 -5.80
C LYS A 252 3.60 -18.33 -5.93
N GLY A 253 4.67 -19.10 -5.65
CA GLY A 253 4.65 -20.57 -5.67
C GLY A 253 4.54 -21.18 -7.06
N LEU A 254 5.04 -20.52 -8.12
CA LEU A 254 5.01 -21.06 -9.48
C LEU A 254 5.69 -22.43 -9.57
N GLU A 255 6.88 -22.56 -8.96
CA GLU A 255 7.65 -23.82 -9.00
C GLU A 255 6.91 -24.96 -8.28
N ASP A 256 6.20 -24.63 -7.18
CA ASP A 256 5.41 -25.60 -6.43
C ASP A 256 4.15 -26.00 -7.20
N PHE A 257 3.51 -25.01 -7.86
CA PHE A 257 2.33 -25.26 -8.68
C PHE A 257 2.63 -26.13 -9.93
N ILE A 258 3.81 -26.00 -10.52
CA ILE A 258 4.23 -26.82 -11.67
C ILE A 258 4.53 -28.27 -11.25
N LYS A 259 4.89 -28.50 -10.00
CA LYS A 259 5.19 -29.84 -9.47
C LYS A 259 3.96 -30.64 -9.03
N LEU A 260 2.80 -29.99 -8.99
CA LEU A 260 1.52 -30.65 -8.67
C LEU A 260 1.01 -31.49 -9.83
#